data_e488bd3761c9942141e2eceb8bbec76c
#
_entry.id   e488bd3761c9942141e2eceb8bbec76c
#
_cell.length_a   1.000
_cell.length_b   1.000
_cell.length_c   1.000
_cell.angle_alpha   90.00
_cell.angle_beta   90.00
_cell.angle_gamma   90.00
#
_symmetry.space_group_name_H-M   'P 1'
#
loop_
_entity.id
_entity.type
_entity.pdbx_description
1 polymer ?
#
loop_
_entity_poly.entity_id
_entity_poly.type
_entity_poly.pdbx_seq_one_letter_code
_entity_poly.pdbx_strand_id
1 'polypeptide(L)'
;MVTAAVNDNAYNIVLLLHLLSVIVGTGAAFLAPALLSREQKESKLGTNPKSSLLGTVMSPALLLGGVFGGALVGMSDDVYDFGQTWLAIGGGLWLLAVGSAALAFPPSFITLPDVSGKRALLYGTLHISLAVMLILMVWKPGY
;
A
#
# COMPACT_ATOMS: atom_id res chain seq x y z
N MET A 1 17.58 -17.49 -19.35
CA MET A 1 17.26 -16.47 -18.35
C MET A 1 17.28 -17.21 -17.02
N VAL A 2 18.18 -16.88 -16.08
CA VAL A 2 18.21 -17.59 -14.79
C VAL A 2 17.10 -16.94 -13.95
N THR A 3 15.98 -17.61 -13.80
CA THR A 3 14.93 -17.24 -12.87
C THR A 3 15.45 -17.52 -11.46
N ALA A 4 15.33 -16.56 -10.57
CA ALA A 4 15.75 -16.74 -9.19
C ALA A 4 14.74 -17.69 -8.51
N ALA A 5 15.22 -18.89 -8.12
CA ALA A 5 14.37 -19.83 -7.37
C ALA A 5 13.95 -19.25 -6.02
N VAL A 6 12.79 -19.65 -5.54
CA VAL A 6 12.36 -19.37 -4.17
C VAL A 6 13.47 -19.82 -3.21
N ASN A 7 13.95 -18.93 -2.34
CA ASN A 7 15.13 -19.04 -1.47
C ASN A 7 16.49 -18.65 -2.08
N ASP A 8 16.55 -18.15 -3.31
CA ASP A 8 17.76 -17.51 -3.79
C ASP A 8 17.95 -16.13 -3.13
N ASN A 9 19.22 -15.68 -3.04
CA ASN A 9 19.55 -14.39 -2.42
C ASN A 9 18.79 -13.21 -3.07
N ALA A 10 18.62 -13.22 -4.39
CA ALA A 10 17.89 -12.20 -5.11
C ALA A 10 16.41 -12.17 -4.71
N TYR A 11 15.76 -13.33 -4.64
CA TYR A 11 14.37 -13.46 -4.20
C TYR A 11 14.21 -12.94 -2.77
N ASN A 12 15.11 -13.34 -1.85
CA ASN A 12 15.06 -12.94 -0.45
C ASN A 12 15.23 -11.42 -0.26
N ILE A 13 16.09 -10.78 -1.08
CA ILE A 13 16.24 -9.32 -1.06
C ILE A 13 14.94 -8.64 -1.51
N VAL A 14 14.34 -9.08 -2.61
CA VAL A 14 13.07 -8.52 -3.10
C VAL A 14 11.94 -8.75 -2.09
N LEU A 15 11.91 -9.93 -1.44
CA LEU A 15 10.96 -10.24 -0.37
C LEU A 15 11.13 -9.29 0.82
N LEU A 16 12.36 -9.03 1.23
CA LEU A 16 12.64 -8.07 2.31
C LEU A 16 12.16 -6.66 1.95
N LEU A 17 12.44 -6.21 0.73
CA LEU A 17 11.97 -4.89 0.24
C LEU A 17 10.44 -4.82 0.16
N HIS A 18 9.79 -5.91 -0.29
CA HIS A 18 8.33 -6.03 -0.28
C HIS A 18 7.78 -5.89 1.14
N LEU A 19 8.28 -6.68 2.08
CA LEU A 19 7.81 -6.65 3.47
C LEU A 19 8.03 -5.28 4.13
N LEU A 20 9.20 -4.67 3.96
CA LEU A 20 9.48 -3.34 4.50
C LEU A 20 8.52 -2.29 3.92
N SER A 21 8.30 -2.31 2.61
CA SER A 21 7.37 -1.39 1.94
C SER A 21 5.94 -1.58 2.44
N VAL A 22 5.49 -2.82 2.60
CA VAL A 22 4.15 -3.14 3.12
C VAL A 22 4.01 -2.68 4.58
N ILE A 23 5.01 -2.93 5.43
CA ILE A 23 4.98 -2.51 6.84
C ILE A 23 4.92 -0.98 6.94
N VAL A 24 5.75 -0.27 6.20
CA VAL A 24 5.77 1.21 6.20
C VAL A 24 4.45 1.77 5.65
N GLY A 25 3.98 1.28 4.51
CA GLY A 25 2.76 1.76 3.88
C GLY A 25 1.51 1.49 4.72
N THR A 26 1.37 0.26 5.22
CA THR A 26 0.24 -0.15 6.07
C THR A 26 0.30 0.57 7.43
N GLY A 27 1.47 0.64 8.05
CA GLY A 27 1.67 1.35 9.32
C GLY A 27 1.30 2.82 9.20
N ALA A 28 1.73 3.51 8.13
CA ALA A 28 1.34 4.89 7.85
C ALA A 28 -0.18 5.03 7.67
N ALA A 29 -0.83 4.09 6.96
CA ALA A 29 -2.29 4.09 6.77
C ALA A 29 -3.04 3.97 8.11
N PHE A 30 -2.63 3.08 8.99
CA PHE A 30 -3.28 2.91 10.31
C PHE A 30 -2.99 4.05 11.29
N LEU A 31 -1.84 4.71 11.18
CA LEU A 31 -1.51 5.88 12.01
C LEU A 31 -2.16 7.18 11.51
N ALA A 32 -2.60 7.22 10.26
CA ALA A 32 -3.13 8.42 9.63
C ALA A 32 -4.29 9.08 10.40
N PRO A 33 -5.29 8.36 10.97
CA PRO A 33 -6.37 9.00 11.75
C PRO A 33 -5.84 9.76 12.97
N ALA A 34 -4.88 9.16 13.68
CA ALA A 34 -4.29 9.78 14.86
C ALA A 34 -3.48 11.03 14.51
N LEU A 35 -2.74 10.99 13.41
CA LEU A 35 -1.96 12.12 12.92
C LEU A 35 -2.87 13.26 12.45
N LEU A 36 -3.92 12.97 11.68
CA LEU A 36 -4.90 13.97 11.24
C LEU A 36 -5.62 14.65 12.41
N SER A 37 -5.96 13.88 13.45
CA SER A 37 -6.60 14.44 14.64
C SER A 37 -5.69 15.44 15.38
N ARG A 38 -4.38 15.18 15.38
CA ARG A 38 -3.38 16.11 15.94
C ARG A 38 -3.24 17.36 15.06
N GLU A 39 -3.11 17.18 13.75
CA GLU A 39 -3.00 18.28 12.80
C GLU A 39 -4.20 19.22 12.82
N GLN A 40 -5.42 18.70 12.98
CA GLN A 40 -6.62 19.51 13.13
C GLN A 40 -6.60 20.36 14.42
N LYS A 41 -6.03 19.83 15.50
CA LYS A 41 -5.83 20.59 16.75
C LYS A 41 -4.78 21.70 16.57
N GLU A 42 -3.67 21.37 15.91
CA GLU A 42 -2.58 22.30 15.65
C GLU A 42 -3.00 23.41 14.67
N SER A 43 -3.77 23.09 13.64
CA SER A 43 -4.33 24.07 12.69
C SER A 43 -5.24 25.09 13.39
N LYS A 44 -6.01 24.67 14.40
CA LYS A 44 -6.80 25.59 15.25
C LYS A 44 -5.93 26.53 16.10
N LEU A 45 -4.67 26.16 16.32
CA LEU A 45 -3.66 26.95 17.03
C LEU A 45 -2.83 27.83 16.09
N GLY A 46 -3.14 27.86 14.77
CA GLY A 46 -2.46 28.70 13.78
C GLY A 46 -1.14 28.12 13.24
N THR A 47 -0.85 26.85 13.50
CA THR A 47 0.32 26.17 12.93
C THR A 47 -0.05 25.46 11.63
N ASN A 48 0.82 25.53 10.61
CA ASN A 48 0.57 24.89 9.31
C ASN A 48 0.64 23.36 9.43
N PRO A 49 -0.40 22.62 9.02
CA PRO A 49 -0.40 21.18 9.08
C PRO A 49 0.63 20.55 8.12
N LYS A 50 1.36 19.54 8.62
CA LYS A 50 2.32 18.74 7.83
C LYS A 50 1.69 17.51 7.16
N SER A 51 0.43 17.60 6.72
CA SER A 51 -0.31 16.46 6.10
C SER A 51 0.38 15.88 4.86
N SER A 52 1.23 16.67 4.19
CA SER A 52 1.99 16.22 3.03
C SER A 52 2.99 15.09 3.34
N LEU A 53 3.49 14.99 4.59
CA LEU A 53 4.45 13.97 4.95
C LEU A 53 3.82 12.57 4.90
N LEU A 54 2.58 12.45 5.36
CA LEU A 54 1.84 11.18 5.34
C LEU A 54 1.61 10.69 3.91
N GLY A 55 1.14 11.56 3.02
CA GLY A 55 0.96 11.24 1.60
C GLY A 55 2.27 10.94 0.89
N THR A 56 3.34 11.65 1.26
CA THR A 56 4.68 11.47 0.66
C THR A 56 5.33 10.14 1.06
N VAL A 57 4.98 9.55 2.20
CA VAL A 57 5.53 8.27 2.66
C VAL A 57 4.59 7.11 2.35
N MET A 58 3.30 7.24 2.67
CA MET A 58 2.33 6.17 2.58
C MET A 58 2.10 5.69 1.14
N SER A 59 1.81 6.62 0.23
CA SER A 59 1.47 6.26 -1.15
C SER A 59 2.64 5.60 -1.91
N PRO A 60 3.88 6.14 -1.87
CA PRO A 60 5.02 5.46 -2.47
C PRO A 60 5.36 4.12 -1.80
N ALA A 61 5.22 4.00 -0.48
CA ALA A 61 5.48 2.74 0.21
C ALA A 61 4.48 1.65 -0.21
N LEU A 62 3.18 1.97 -0.29
CA LEU A 62 2.17 1.05 -0.80
C LEU A 62 2.40 0.68 -2.26
N LEU A 63 2.78 1.66 -3.10
CA LEU A 63 3.11 1.41 -4.50
C LEU A 63 4.29 0.45 -4.65
N LEU A 64 5.39 0.71 -3.96
CA LEU A 64 6.58 -0.15 -3.96
C LEU A 64 6.27 -1.54 -3.42
N GLY A 65 5.43 -1.64 -2.39
CA GLY A 65 4.96 -2.93 -1.87
C GLY A 65 4.35 -3.79 -2.97
N GLY A 66 3.45 -3.25 -3.79
CA GLY A 66 2.87 -4.00 -4.90
C GLY A 66 3.85 -4.28 -6.04
N VAL A 67 4.73 -3.33 -6.37
CA VAL A 67 5.76 -3.55 -7.40
C VAL A 67 6.69 -4.70 -7.01
N PHE A 68 7.20 -4.70 -5.78
CA PHE A 68 8.03 -5.81 -5.28
C PHE A 68 7.23 -7.11 -5.15
N GLY A 69 5.95 -7.04 -4.75
CA GLY A 69 5.05 -8.20 -4.73
C GLY A 69 4.90 -8.82 -6.12
N GLY A 70 4.67 -8.01 -7.15
CA GLY A 70 4.63 -8.46 -8.54
C GLY A 70 5.97 -9.06 -9.02
N ALA A 71 7.08 -8.46 -8.62
CA ALA A 71 8.41 -8.98 -8.93
C ALA A 71 8.64 -10.37 -8.29
N LEU A 72 8.18 -10.59 -7.05
CA LEU A 72 8.25 -11.90 -6.38
C LEU A 72 7.46 -12.97 -7.14
N VAL A 73 6.31 -12.64 -7.70
CA VAL A 73 5.55 -13.56 -8.55
C VAL A 73 6.38 -13.95 -9.78
N GLY A 74 6.95 -12.97 -10.48
CA GLY A 74 7.79 -13.24 -11.66
C GLY A 74 9.09 -13.98 -11.35
N MET A 75 9.56 -13.98 -10.10
CA MET A 75 10.78 -14.67 -9.65
C MET A 75 10.49 -16.02 -8.97
N SER A 76 9.25 -16.46 -8.92
CA SER A 76 8.85 -17.63 -8.13
C SER A 76 8.93 -18.98 -8.86
N ASP A 77 9.48 -19.01 -10.09
CA ASP A 77 9.57 -20.22 -10.92
C ASP A 77 8.24 -20.98 -11.02
N ASP A 78 7.17 -20.26 -11.39
CA ASP A 78 5.79 -20.75 -11.54
C ASP A 78 5.13 -21.24 -10.23
N VAL A 79 5.75 -21.07 -9.08
CA VAL A 79 5.10 -21.33 -7.78
C VAL A 79 3.93 -20.38 -7.58
N TYR A 80 4.07 -19.11 -7.97
CA TYR A 80 3.01 -18.12 -7.97
C TYR A 80 2.74 -17.65 -9.39
N ASP A 81 1.48 -17.63 -9.79
CA ASP A 81 1.02 -17.19 -11.10
C ASP A 81 -0.11 -16.16 -10.96
N PHE A 82 -0.10 -15.13 -11.81
CA PHE A 82 -1.17 -14.10 -11.81
C PHE A 82 -2.55 -14.64 -12.17
N GLY A 83 -2.65 -15.85 -12.73
CA GLY A 83 -3.91 -16.57 -12.91
C GLY A 83 -4.52 -17.11 -11.62
N GLN A 84 -3.77 -17.18 -10.53
CA GLN A 84 -4.32 -17.59 -9.23
C GLN A 84 -5.29 -16.53 -8.71
N THR A 85 -6.51 -16.95 -8.38
CA THR A 85 -7.63 -16.06 -8.04
C THR A 85 -7.31 -15.12 -6.87
N TRP A 86 -6.65 -15.64 -5.83
CA TRP A 86 -6.28 -14.83 -4.66
C TRP A 86 -5.28 -13.71 -5.01
N LEU A 87 -4.37 -13.99 -5.96
CA LEU A 87 -3.35 -13.03 -6.39
C LEU A 87 -3.96 -11.96 -7.29
N ALA A 88 -4.87 -12.33 -8.20
CA ALA A 88 -5.60 -11.40 -9.05
C ALA A 88 -6.49 -10.45 -8.21
N ILE A 89 -7.23 -10.99 -7.24
CA ILE A 89 -8.05 -10.18 -6.31
C ILE A 89 -7.14 -9.29 -5.46
N GLY A 90 -6.03 -9.83 -4.92
CA GLY A 90 -5.06 -9.07 -4.14
C GLY A 90 -4.45 -7.90 -4.93
N GLY A 91 -4.14 -8.09 -6.20
CA GLY A 91 -3.66 -7.04 -7.10
C GLY A 91 -4.70 -5.94 -7.34
N GLY A 92 -5.97 -6.31 -7.54
CA GLY A 92 -7.08 -5.35 -7.66
C GLY A 92 -7.28 -4.53 -6.38
N LEU A 93 -7.25 -5.18 -5.22
CA LEU A 93 -7.34 -4.52 -3.91
C LEU A 93 -6.14 -3.61 -3.64
N TRP A 94 -4.94 -4.01 -4.09
CA TRP A 94 -3.77 -3.17 -4.00
C TRP A 94 -3.92 -1.88 -4.82
N LEU A 95 -4.42 -1.96 -6.07
CA LEU A 95 -4.69 -0.78 -6.88
C LEU A 95 -5.71 0.15 -6.22
N LEU A 96 -6.77 -0.41 -5.63
CA LEU A 96 -7.76 0.35 -4.86
C LEU A 96 -7.14 1.02 -3.64
N ALA A 97 -6.28 0.32 -2.90
CA ALA A 97 -5.60 0.87 -1.74
C ALA A 97 -4.67 2.02 -2.11
N VAL A 98 -3.81 1.83 -3.13
CA VAL A 98 -2.87 2.86 -3.61
C VAL A 98 -3.62 4.08 -4.15
N GLY A 99 -4.65 3.87 -4.98
CA GLY A 99 -5.49 4.94 -5.52
C GLY A 99 -6.22 5.72 -4.43
N SER A 100 -6.81 5.01 -3.47
CA SER A 100 -7.48 5.64 -2.31
C SER A 100 -6.52 6.42 -1.44
N ALA A 101 -5.32 5.88 -1.18
CA ALA A 101 -4.28 6.55 -0.42
C ALA A 101 -3.80 7.83 -1.12
N ALA A 102 -3.50 7.75 -2.41
CA ALA A 102 -3.03 8.89 -3.20
C ALA A 102 -4.07 10.01 -3.30
N LEU A 103 -5.36 9.66 -3.44
CA LEU A 103 -6.45 10.64 -3.50
C LEU A 103 -6.76 11.25 -2.12
N ALA A 104 -6.76 10.44 -1.06
CA ALA A 104 -7.03 10.93 0.30
C ALA A 104 -5.89 11.79 0.86
N PHE A 105 -4.65 11.44 0.51
CA PHE A 105 -3.42 12.07 0.95
C PHE A 105 -2.49 12.31 -0.24
N PRO A 106 -2.76 13.32 -1.08
CA PRO A 106 -1.94 13.56 -2.26
C PRO A 106 -0.49 13.81 -1.86
N PRO A 107 0.46 13.12 -2.50
CA PRO A 107 1.89 13.40 -2.32
C PRO A 107 2.19 14.83 -2.75
N SER A 108 3.11 15.50 -2.08
CA SER A 108 3.45 16.91 -2.32
C SER A 108 3.96 17.22 -3.74
N PHE A 109 4.41 16.19 -4.46
CA PHE A 109 4.95 16.31 -5.82
C PHE A 109 3.92 16.08 -6.94
N ILE A 110 2.63 15.78 -6.59
CA ILE A 110 1.55 15.56 -7.55
C ILE A 110 0.36 16.42 -7.17
N THR A 111 -0.18 17.15 -8.14
CA THR A 111 -1.45 17.86 -7.98
C THR A 111 -2.60 16.96 -8.41
N LEU A 112 -3.41 16.51 -7.46
CA LEU A 112 -4.59 15.69 -7.70
C LEU A 112 -5.86 16.51 -7.48
N PRO A 113 -7.02 16.08 -8.05
CA PRO A 113 -8.30 16.74 -7.81
C PRO A 113 -8.64 16.79 -6.32
N ASP A 114 -9.26 17.88 -5.89
CA ASP A 114 -9.76 17.99 -4.51
C ASP A 114 -10.95 17.05 -4.28
N VAL A 115 -10.74 16.07 -3.42
CA VAL A 115 -11.74 15.08 -3.00
C VAL A 115 -12.06 15.19 -1.51
N SER A 116 -11.88 16.35 -0.92
CA SER A 116 -12.06 16.60 0.51
C SER A 116 -13.38 16.06 1.07
N GLY A 117 -14.49 16.22 0.32
CA GLY A 117 -15.80 15.69 0.69
C GLY A 117 -15.93 14.17 0.67
N LYS A 118 -14.99 13.43 0.06
CA LYS A 118 -15.00 11.97 -0.06
C LYS A 118 -13.90 11.29 0.77
N ARG A 119 -13.13 12.04 1.56
CA ARG A 119 -12.00 11.50 2.34
C ARG A 119 -12.38 10.33 3.23
N ALA A 120 -13.52 10.41 3.92
CA ALA A 120 -13.98 9.32 4.78
C ALA A 120 -14.23 8.01 4.02
N LEU A 121 -14.83 8.10 2.82
CA LEU A 121 -15.05 6.96 1.93
C LEU A 121 -13.72 6.38 1.46
N LEU A 122 -12.82 7.22 0.95
CA LEU A 122 -11.49 6.80 0.48
C LEU A 122 -10.69 6.12 1.61
N TYR A 123 -10.82 6.64 2.81
CA TYR A 123 -10.19 6.08 4.00
C TYR A 123 -10.73 4.70 4.34
N GLY A 124 -12.05 4.55 4.34
CA GLY A 124 -12.70 3.26 4.55
C GLY A 124 -12.28 2.24 3.48
N THR A 125 -12.28 2.64 2.21
CA THR A 125 -11.83 1.79 1.09
C THR A 125 -10.39 1.35 1.26
N LEU A 126 -9.48 2.27 1.62
CA LEU A 126 -8.08 1.97 1.89
C LEU A 126 -7.93 0.88 2.97
N HIS A 127 -8.58 1.07 4.13
CA HIS A 127 -8.44 0.14 5.25
C HIS A 127 -9.05 -1.23 4.96
N ILE A 128 -10.23 -1.26 4.34
CA ILE A 128 -10.89 -2.52 3.97
C ILE A 128 -10.05 -3.27 2.93
N SER A 129 -9.54 -2.57 1.91
CA SER A 129 -8.68 -3.17 0.89
C SER A 129 -7.41 -3.76 1.50
N LEU A 130 -6.74 -3.03 2.39
CA LEU A 130 -5.54 -3.53 3.09
C LEU A 130 -5.85 -4.73 3.98
N ALA A 131 -6.93 -4.69 4.75
CA ALA A 131 -7.31 -5.79 5.63
C ALA A 131 -7.64 -7.07 4.83
N VAL A 132 -8.46 -6.96 3.78
CA VAL A 132 -8.81 -8.10 2.93
C VAL A 132 -7.57 -8.64 2.19
N MET A 133 -6.70 -7.74 1.69
CA MET A 133 -5.45 -8.14 1.04
C MET A 133 -4.54 -8.93 1.99
N LEU A 134 -4.38 -8.50 3.24
CA LEU A 134 -3.61 -9.24 4.24
C LEU A 134 -4.20 -10.63 4.50
N ILE A 135 -5.53 -10.74 4.59
CA ILE A 135 -6.21 -12.03 4.74
C ILE A 135 -5.90 -12.93 3.54
N LEU A 136 -6.03 -12.42 2.32
CA LEU A 136 -5.76 -13.20 1.11
C LEU A 136 -4.30 -13.67 1.03
N MET A 137 -3.35 -12.85 1.47
CA MET A 137 -1.93 -13.21 1.49
C MET A 137 -1.62 -14.34 2.49
N VAL A 138 -2.37 -14.42 3.59
CA VAL A 138 -2.19 -15.47 4.61
C VAL A 138 -2.90 -16.76 4.20
N TRP A 139 -4.16 -16.67 3.81
CA TRP A 139 -4.99 -17.86 3.52
C TRP A 139 -4.80 -18.42 2.12
N LYS A 140 -4.39 -17.62 1.13
CA LYS A 140 -4.18 -18.03 -0.27
C LYS A 140 -5.27 -18.99 -0.79
N PRO A 141 -6.55 -18.59 -0.80
CA PRO A 141 -7.63 -19.50 -1.20
C PRO A 141 -7.46 -19.96 -2.64
N GLY A 142 -7.50 -21.29 -2.86
CA GLY A 142 -7.34 -21.88 -4.18
C GLY A 142 -5.89 -22.20 -4.57
N TYR A 143 -4.99 -22.21 -3.61
CA TYR A 143 -3.59 -22.64 -3.77
C TYR A 143 -3.44 -24.10 -3.31
#